data_5a2a0684d7c67ddf2955cf6a2e81d224
#
_entry.id   5a2a0684d7c67ddf2955cf6a2e81d224
#
_cell.length_a   1.000
_cell.length_b   1.000
_cell.length_c   1.000
_cell.angle_alpha   90.00
_cell.angle_beta   90.00
_cell.angle_gamma   90.00
#
_symmetry.space_group_name_H-M   'P 1'
#
loop_
_entity.id
_entity.type
_entity.pdbx_description
1 polymer ?
#
loop_
_entity_poly.entity_id
_entity_poly.type
_entity_poly.pdbx_seq_one_letter_code
_entity_poly.pdbx_strand_id
1 'polypeptide(L)'
;MFYAASVFDQPLNTWNMSALTDASFMFQLAVSFNRVSDVEGWHSGSSHAQRTGATHSFFEQAMDTIAESTNTNELFHVAEDFARPPCQTGFRPVSGVCTSCPQGHYAVAGESQCQECPKGAVPTPDRGSCKDCPFGTYSLECRESCVFPFMLYDHGCELWPWPVMIVSAVSLFVAVQVGLAWWRARKAAKLVAEIKAVKAQMYDDLWKELPGTVAEYSVRLENLGVDKAEVTKHVASMRACQSKSAGVSMGYLLSEEFTTLARQRTGMNDPTFNDMKSAFWLTADPIGEHVQCPRDGKMGCALVDWIPKDERRAQTHFLSWVWGYHLSQVQSALRMYRLSAHSGPAAEHMFFFMCFFVNNQYRIIVEEKAVGSENLETIFEENLKRSGQMVAILDTWHKPVYLSRIWTVYEQFMASTLQIPVTIVMPESAMTSVQQQISCGKPGIQEITVSLSRVDSENARAWKKEDETKVKGAIEDTVGFRHVNSHVTEVMVRWIGDVVKHQFHELIQQAQGCQQSQNSRPMKEPVDTVTF
;
A
#
# COMPACT_ATOMS: atom_id res chain seq x y z
N MET A 1 3.59 8.43 3.93
CA MET A 1 2.34 8.41 4.75
C MET A 1 1.15 8.87 3.91
N PHE A 2 1.20 10.00 3.22
CA PHE A 2 0.08 10.54 2.42
C PHE A 2 0.15 10.23 0.92
N TYR A 3 0.90 9.21 0.54
CA TYR A 3 0.99 8.75 -0.85
C TYR A 3 -0.40 8.42 -1.41
N ALA A 4 -0.74 9.00 -2.57
CA ALA A 4 -2.04 8.86 -3.24
C ALA A 4 -3.28 9.31 -2.43
N ALA A 5 -3.13 10.11 -1.38
CA ALA A 5 -4.24 10.70 -0.64
C ALA A 5 -4.77 11.95 -1.37
N SER A 6 -5.44 11.76 -2.50
CA SER A 6 -5.82 12.81 -3.46
C SER A 6 -6.72 13.93 -2.90
N VAL A 7 -7.40 13.70 -1.76
CA VAL A 7 -8.28 14.68 -1.10
C VAL A 7 -7.71 15.20 0.23
N PHE A 8 -6.46 14.86 0.56
CA PHE A 8 -5.86 15.28 1.82
C PHE A 8 -5.43 16.75 1.76
N ASP A 9 -5.98 17.59 2.63
CA ASP A 9 -5.62 18.99 2.82
C ASP A 9 -5.82 19.41 4.30
N GLN A 10 -5.14 18.72 5.23
CA GLN A 10 -5.20 19.05 6.65
C GLN A 10 -3.94 19.80 7.10
N PRO A 11 -4.05 20.72 8.10
CA PRO A 11 -2.89 21.46 8.60
C PRO A 11 -1.88 20.55 9.30
N LEU A 12 -0.61 20.75 9.00
CA LEU A 12 0.50 19.94 9.50
C LEU A 12 1.49 20.73 10.37
N ASN A 13 1.28 22.01 10.57
CA ASN A 13 2.15 22.92 11.31
C ASN A 13 2.35 22.56 12.80
N THR A 14 1.47 21.71 13.37
CA THR A 14 1.56 21.23 14.76
C THR A 14 2.26 19.88 14.91
N TRP A 15 2.68 19.27 13.83
CA TRP A 15 3.26 17.94 13.88
C TRP A 15 4.72 17.96 14.33
N ASN A 16 5.05 17.06 15.26
CA ASN A 16 6.43 16.88 15.68
C ASN A 16 7.14 15.88 14.74
N MET A 17 8.03 16.42 13.90
CA MET A 17 8.76 15.65 12.89
C MET A 17 10.16 15.24 13.34
N SER A 18 10.51 15.41 14.61
CA SER A 18 11.87 15.15 15.13
C SER A 18 12.35 13.69 15.00
N ALA A 19 11.42 12.75 14.87
CA ALA A 19 11.72 11.33 14.69
C ALA A 19 11.65 10.86 13.21
N LEU A 20 11.36 11.76 12.27
CA LEU A 20 11.24 11.39 10.87
C LEU A 20 12.62 11.18 10.25
N THR A 21 12.89 9.96 9.81
CA THR A 21 14.17 9.57 9.19
C THR A 21 14.12 9.59 7.65
N ASP A 22 12.94 9.45 7.06
CA ASP A 22 12.72 9.48 5.61
C ASP A 22 11.33 10.04 5.29
N ALA A 23 11.29 11.12 4.51
CA ALA A 23 10.06 11.76 4.02
C ALA A 23 9.81 11.51 2.54
N SER A 24 10.60 10.67 1.88
CA SER A 24 10.50 10.38 0.44
C SER A 24 9.10 9.89 0.09
N PHE A 25 8.53 10.46 -0.96
CA PHE A 25 7.20 10.14 -1.48
C PHE A 25 6.03 10.33 -0.49
N MET A 26 6.23 11.05 0.62
CA MET A 26 5.20 11.22 1.65
C MET A 26 3.90 11.83 1.11
N PHE A 27 3.99 12.79 0.20
CA PHE A 27 2.84 13.48 -0.42
C PHE A 27 2.70 13.22 -1.91
N GLN A 28 3.37 12.22 -2.45
CA GLN A 28 3.26 11.90 -3.86
C GLN A 28 1.82 11.53 -4.23
N LEU A 29 1.27 12.20 -5.26
CA LEU A 29 -0.13 12.09 -5.69
C LEU A 29 -1.18 12.64 -4.70
N ALA A 30 -0.79 13.41 -3.69
CA ALA A 30 -1.72 14.14 -2.82
C ALA A 30 -2.11 15.47 -3.49
N VAL A 31 -2.89 15.40 -4.55
CA VAL A 31 -3.18 16.55 -5.45
C VAL A 31 -3.97 17.70 -4.82
N SER A 32 -4.66 17.47 -3.71
CA SER A 32 -5.40 18.51 -2.97
C SER A 32 -4.56 19.20 -1.89
N PHE A 33 -3.36 18.71 -1.59
CA PHE A 33 -2.52 19.30 -0.57
C PHE A 33 -1.82 20.56 -1.10
N ASN A 34 -2.23 21.74 -0.61
CA ASN A 34 -1.68 23.04 -1.03
C ASN A 34 -1.06 23.85 0.13
N ARG A 35 -0.82 23.21 1.29
CA ARG A 35 -0.32 23.86 2.52
C ARG A 35 1.19 23.78 2.62
N VAL A 36 1.89 24.31 1.63
CA VAL A 36 3.37 24.28 1.56
C VAL A 36 3.99 25.00 2.77
N SER A 37 3.39 26.09 3.23
CA SER A 37 3.84 26.83 4.42
C SER A 37 3.84 26.02 5.71
N ASP A 38 3.01 24.99 5.81
CA ASP A 38 2.91 24.14 7.00
C ASP A 38 4.11 23.19 7.13
N VAL A 39 4.82 22.91 6.02
CA VAL A 39 5.96 22.00 5.95
C VAL A 39 7.31 22.73 5.80
N GLU A 40 7.31 24.02 5.50
CA GLU A 40 8.53 24.82 5.37
C GLU A 40 9.37 24.86 6.66
N GLY A 41 8.72 24.81 7.82
CA GLY A 41 9.37 24.79 9.13
C GLY A 41 10.03 23.45 9.51
N TRP A 42 9.80 22.39 8.76
CA TRP A 42 10.33 21.05 9.10
C TRP A 42 11.84 20.91 8.87
N HIS A 43 12.46 21.87 8.19
CA HIS A 43 13.91 21.85 7.88
C HIS A 43 14.83 22.29 9.02
N SER A 44 14.31 22.96 10.03
CA SER A 44 15.15 23.61 11.03
C SER A 44 15.58 22.74 12.22
N GLY A 45 15.13 21.47 12.31
CA GLY A 45 15.31 20.66 13.52
C GLY A 45 16.18 19.40 13.41
N SER A 46 16.53 18.92 12.21
CA SER A 46 17.23 17.64 12.10
C SER A 46 18.60 17.75 11.42
N SER A 47 19.67 17.61 12.22
CA SER A 47 21.05 17.50 11.76
C SER A 47 21.33 16.27 10.86
N HIS A 48 20.35 15.40 10.68
CA HIS A 48 20.47 14.18 9.87
C HIS A 48 19.98 14.37 8.43
N ALA A 49 18.97 15.23 8.20
CA ALA A 49 18.44 15.50 6.86
C ALA A 49 19.43 16.23 5.95
N GLN A 50 20.35 17.02 6.54
CA GLN A 50 21.41 17.72 5.78
C GLN A 50 22.47 16.81 5.17
N ARG A 51 22.57 15.54 5.60
CA ARG A 51 23.62 14.61 5.11
C ARG A 51 23.20 13.79 3.88
N THR A 52 21.94 13.70 3.53
CA THR A 52 21.46 12.75 2.50
C THR A 52 21.10 13.40 1.17
N GLY A 53 21.10 14.73 1.03
CA GLY A 53 20.78 15.41 -0.23
C GLY A 53 19.34 15.19 -0.73
N ALA A 54 18.52 14.46 0.01
CA ALA A 54 17.17 14.07 -0.40
C ALA A 54 16.13 15.19 -0.26
N THR A 55 16.43 16.20 0.56
CA THR A 55 15.49 17.29 0.85
C THR A 55 15.32 18.26 -0.32
N HIS A 56 16.35 18.46 -1.15
CA HIS A 56 16.29 19.40 -2.27
C HIS A 56 15.39 18.90 -3.42
N SER A 57 15.40 17.61 -3.72
CA SER A 57 14.56 17.03 -4.77
C SER A 57 13.08 16.94 -4.40
N PHE A 58 12.78 16.88 -3.10
CA PHE A 58 11.41 16.84 -2.58
C PHE A 58 10.67 18.17 -2.78
N PHE A 59 11.36 19.29 -2.53
CA PHE A 59 10.76 20.63 -2.70
C PHE A 59 10.58 21.00 -4.18
N GLU A 60 11.53 20.69 -5.05
CA GLU A 60 11.40 20.96 -6.48
C GLU A 60 10.25 20.18 -7.12
N GLN A 61 10.06 18.91 -6.80
CA GLN A 61 8.94 18.13 -7.33
C GLN A 61 7.56 18.57 -6.80
N ALA A 62 7.49 19.08 -5.57
CA ALA A 62 6.24 19.62 -5.02
C ALA A 62 5.90 20.98 -5.63
N MET A 63 6.90 21.80 -5.92
CA MET A 63 6.73 23.14 -6.52
C MET A 63 6.36 23.08 -8.00
N ASP A 64 6.92 22.16 -8.78
CA ASP A 64 6.57 21.98 -10.19
C ASP A 64 5.10 21.60 -10.40
N THR A 65 4.51 20.87 -9.46
CA THR A 65 3.09 20.49 -9.53
C THR A 65 2.14 21.66 -9.21
N ILE A 66 2.61 22.67 -8.47
CA ILE A 66 1.83 23.86 -8.10
C ILE A 66 1.94 24.96 -9.18
N ALA A 67 3.07 25.04 -9.90
CA ALA A 67 3.33 26.08 -10.91
C ALA A 67 2.48 25.92 -12.19
N GLU A 68 1.98 24.75 -12.50
CA GLU A 68 1.12 24.51 -13.68
C GLU A 68 -0.34 24.96 -13.52
N SER A 69 -0.76 25.42 -12.33
CA SER A 69 -2.17 25.70 -12.01
C SER A 69 -2.57 27.16 -11.99
N THR A 70 -1.66 28.13 -12.16
CA THR A 70 -2.02 29.56 -12.06
C THR A 70 -1.60 30.34 -13.28
N ASN A 71 -2.55 30.50 -14.19
CA ASN A 71 -2.52 31.46 -15.29
C ASN A 71 -3.64 32.46 -15.08
N THR A 72 -3.34 33.73 -14.85
CA THR A 72 -4.25 34.85 -15.23
C THR A 72 -3.56 36.19 -15.25
N ASN A 73 -3.93 36.87 -16.27
CA ASN A 73 -3.59 38.20 -16.79
C ASN A 73 -4.21 39.37 -16.04
N GLU A 74 -3.75 40.56 -16.53
CA GLU A 74 -4.46 41.86 -16.60
C GLU A 74 -4.17 42.82 -15.45
N LEU A 75 -4.14 44.13 -15.65
CA LEU A 75 -4.57 45.09 -16.68
C LEU A 75 -4.12 46.52 -16.31
N PHE A 76 -3.91 47.35 -17.36
CA PHE A 76 -4.24 48.78 -17.54
C PHE A 76 -3.85 49.87 -16.52
N HIS A 77 -3.38 51.03 -16.94
CA HIS A 77 -4.18 52.13 -17.47
C HIS A 77 -3.36 53.37 -17.97
N VAL A 78 -3.98 54.03 -18.88
CA VAL A 78 -3.78 55.24 -19.65
C VAL A 78 -4.05 56.51 -18.82
N ALA A 79 -3.40 57.66 -19.16
CA ALA A 79 -4.03 58.95 -19.47
C ALA A 79 -3.04 60.14 -19.54
N GLU A 80 -3.05 60.78 -20.58
CA GLU A 80 -3.43 62.16 -20.97
C GLU A 80 -2.35 63.22 -20.95
N ASP A 81 -2.18 63.78 -22.18
CA ASP A 81 -1.35 64.89 -22.62
C ASP A 81 -1.97 66.25 -22.29
N PHE A 82 -1.12 67.25 -21.89
CA PHE A 82 -1.34 68.69 -22.12
C PHE A 82 -0.06 69.31 -22.59
N ALA A 83 -0.16 70.09 -23.71
CA ALA A 83 0.92 70.70 -24.43
C ALA A 83 1.65 71.80 -23.65
N ARG A 84 2.97 71.67 -23.53
CA ARG A 84 3.92 72.66 -23.07
C ARG A 84 4.95 72.89 -24.19
N PRO A 85 5.67 74.04 -24.19
CA PRO A 85 6.67 74.32 -25.24
C PRO A 85 7.75 73.24 -25.28
N PRO A 86 8.26 72.88 -26.46
CA PRO A 86 9.24 71.82 -26.64
C PRO A 86 10.53 72.10 -25.86
N CYS A 87 11.09 71.05 -25.21
CA CYS A 87 12.38 71.19 -24.54
C CYS A 87 13.50 71.46 -25.55
N GLN A 88 14.53 72.14 -25.07
CA GLN A 88 15.75 72.43 -25.88
C GLN A 88 16.55 71.15 -26.13
N THR A 89 17.47 71.21 -27.06
CA THR A 89 18.42 70.14 -27.39
C THR A 89 19.09 69.59 -26.14
N GLY A 90 19.17 68.27 -26.02
CA GLY A 90 19.75 67.61 -24.87
C GLY A 90 18.81 67.43 -23.64
N PHE A 91 17.54 67.87 -23.76
CA PHE A 91 16.55 67.77 -22.68
C PHE A 91 15.26 67.07 -23.16
N ARG A 92 14.65 66.34 -22.30
CA ARG A 92 13.33 65.68 -22.49
C ARG A 92 12.31 66.11 -21.42
N PRO A 93 11.04 66.11 -21.74
CA PRO A 93 10.02 66.42 -20.74
C PRO A 93 9.82 65.19 -19.77
N VAL A 94 9.97 65.42 -18.47
CA VAL A 94 9.65 64.46 -17.41
C VAL A 94 8.72 65.16 -16.43
N SER A 95 7.51 64.65 -16.26
CA SER A 95 6.49 65.26 -15.39
C SER A 95 6.32 66.78 -15.62
N GLY A 96 6.48 67.24 -16.87
CA GLY A 96 6.27 68.61 -17.23
C GLY A 96 7.46 69.55 -16.98
N VAL A 97 8.63 69.05 -16.66
CA VAL A 97 9.88 69.77 -16.50
C VAL A 97 10.90 69.24 -17.50
N CYS A 98 11.61 70.12 -18.22
CA CYS A 98 12.69 69.70 -19.12
C CYS A 98 13.88 69.21 -18.29
N THR A 99 14.16 67.94 -18.37
CA THR A 99 15.26 67.24 -17.65
C THR A 99 16.34 66.90 -18.69
N SER A 100 17.60 67.13 -18.36
CA SER A 100 18.71 66.74 -19.22
C SER A 100 18.77 65.26 -19.49
N CYS A 101 19.11 64.86 -20.70
CA CYS A 101 19.31 63.46 -21.04
C CYS A 101 20.38 62.82 -20.15
N PRO A 102 20.18 61.53 -19.74
CA PRO A 102 21.21 60.82 -19.02
C PRO A 102 22.51 60.67 -19.83
N GLN A 103 23.57 60.33 -19.16
CA GLN A 103 24.87 60.10 -19.80
C GLN A 103 24.74 59.00 -20.88
N GLY A 104 25.34 59.19 -22.02
CA GLY A 104 25.23 58.28 -23.17
C GLY A 104 23.99 58.46 -24.04
N HIS A 105 23.11 59.44 -23.73
CA HIS A 105 21.89 59.69 -24.49
C HIS A 105 21.89 61.17 -25.03
N TYR A 106 21.21 61.36 -26.13
CA TYR A 106 20.99 62.68 -26.78
C TYR A 106 19.49 62.86 -27.05
N ALA A 107 19.10 64.11 -27.27
CA ALA A 107 17.79 64.48 -27.76
C ALA A 107 17.86 65.75 -28.60
N VAL A 108 17.21 65.76 -29.75
CA VAL A 108 17.02 66.97 -30.57
C VAL A 108 15.90 67.82 -29.94
N ALA A 109 15.93 69.13 -30.14
CA ALA A 109 14.93 70.05 -29.60
C ALA A 109 13.50 69.60 -29.99
N GLY A 110 12.63 69.35 -28.95
CA GLY A 110 11.25 68.95 -29.14
C GLY A 110 10.99 67.46 -29.07
N GLU A 111 12.00 66.61 -28.91
CA GLU A 111 11.81 65.20 -28.71
C GLU A 111 11.29 64.86 -27.28
N SER A 112 10.37 63.90 -27.18
CA SER A 112 9.77 63.49 -25.93
C SER A 112 10.63 62.47 -25.13
N GLN A 113 11.63 61.85 -25.78
CA GLN A 113 12.51 60.83 -25.19
C GLN A 113 13.96 61.08 -25.59
N CYS A 114 14.90 60.77 -24.70
CA CYS A 114 16.30 60.71 -25.02
C CYS A 114 16.63 59.40 -25.74
N GLN A 115 17.33 59.51 -26.84
CA GLN A 115 17.83 58.36 -27.62
C GLN A 115 19.23 58.01 -27.16
N GLU A 116 19.54 56.76 -27.10
CA GLU A 116 20.88 56.26 -26.76
C GLU A 116 21.80 56.43 -27.95
N CYS A 117 23.02 56.91 -27.72
CA CYS A 117 24.02 56.95 -28.77
C CYS A 117 24.40 55.56 -29.26
N PRO A 118 24.61 55.37 -30.57
CA PRO A 118 25.12 54.13 -31.11
C PRO A 118 26.39 53.69 -30.39
N LYS A 119 26.62 52.38 -30.34
CA LYS A 119 27.85 51.81 -29.77
C LYS A 119 29.08 52.46 -30.41
N GLY A 120 30.01 52.93 -29.61
CA GLY A 120 31.20 53.59 -30.09
C GLY A 120 31.05 55.11 -30.39
N ALA A 121 29.92 55.67 -29.99
CA ALA A 121 29.71 57.12 -30.07
C ALA A 121 29.30 57.70 -28.71
N VAL A 122 29.61 58.96 -28.48
CA VAL A 122 29.26 59.69 -27.24
C VAL A 122 28.42 60.92 -27.58
N PRO A 123 27.54 61.36 -26.67
CA PRO A 123 26.78 62.57 -26.88
C PRO A 123 27.71 63.79 -27.07
N THR A 124 27.36 64.68 -27.98
CA THR A 124 28.01 66.01 -28.11
C THR A 124 27.83 66.85 -26.84
N PRO A 125 28.64 67.85 -26.56
CA PRO A 125 28.54 68.65 -25.32
C PRO A 125 27.16 69.22 -25.03
N ASP A 126 26.41 69.60 -26.10
CA ASP A 126 25.01 70.04 -26.03
C ASP A 126 23.99 68.92 -25.97
N ARG A 127 24.45 67.61 -26.04
CA ARG A 127 23.64 66.44 -26.10
C ARG A 127 22.55 66.45 -27.19
N GLY A 128 22.79 67.15 -28.28
CA GLY A 128 21.85 67.18 -29.37
C GLY A 128 22.10 66.19 -30.49
N SER A 129 23.24 65.51 -30.46
CA SER A 129 23.66 64.49 -31.42
C SER A 129 24.72 63.59 -30.81
N CYS A 130 25.11 62.51 -31.50
CA CYS A 130 26.21 61.63 -31.10
C CYS A 130 27.44 61.85 -32.00
N LYS A 131 28.64 61.79 -31.44
CA LYS A 131 29.93 61.85 -32.11
C LYS A 131 30.67 60.54 -31.92
N ASP A 132 31.22 59.95 -32.97
CA ASP A 132 31.99 58.72 -32.91
C ASP A 132 33.23 58.84 -32.03
N CYS A 133 33.53 57.84 -31.31
CA CYS A 133 34.74 57.69 -30.51
C CYS A 133 35.98 57.60 -31.44
N PRO A 134 37.17 58.07 -31.00
CA PRO A 134 38.41 57.81 -31.72
C PRO A 134 38.65 56.29 -31.86
N PHE A 135 39.26 55.88 -32.97
CA PHE A 135 39.56 54.49 -33.26
C PHE A 135 40.28 53.80 -32.09
N GLY A 136 39.81 52.67 -31.69
CA GLY A 136 40.37 51.83 -30.58
C GLY A 136 39.83 52.16 -29.20
N THR A 137 38.90 53.12 -29.06
CA THR A 137 38.26 53.48 -27.79
C THR A 137 36.75 53.32 -27.87
N TYR A 138 36.18 53.00 -26.71
CA TYR A 138 34.75 52.85 -26.51
C TYR A 138 34.36 53.34 -25.09
N SER A 139 33.17 53.20 -24.71
CA SER A 139 32.51 53.69 -23.50
C SER A 139 31.84 55.04 -23.63
N LEU A 140 31.04 55.42 -22.64
CA LEU A 140 30.28 56.69 -22.60
C LEU A 140 31.11 57.94 -22.64
N GLU A 141 32.45 57.87 -22.51
CA GLU A 141 33.40 58.95 -22.54
C GLU A 141 34.54 58.74 -23.56
N CYS A 142 34.47 57.70 -24.42
CA CYS A 142 35.55 57.33 -25.37
C CYS A 142 36.95 57.14 -24.71
N ARG A 143 36.96 56.69 -23.46
CA ARG A 143 38.20 56.53 -22.66
C ARG A 143 38.71 55.14 -22.48
N GLU A 144 37.85 54.12 -22.68
CA GLU A 144 38.21 52.77 -22.46
C GLU A 144 38.64 52.06 -23.75
N SER A 145 39.63 51.17 -23.65
CA SER A 145 40.06 50.30 -24.73
C SER A 145 39.60 48.86 -24.45
N CYS A 146 39.34 48.10 -25.50
CA CYS A 146 38.95 46.71 -25.35
C CYS A 146 40.05 45.87 -24.67
N VAL A 147 39.70 45.13 -23.65
CA VAL A 147 40.60 44.18 -22.94
C VAL A 147 40.31 42.78 -23.45
N PHE A 148 41.37 42.00 -23.67
CA PHE A 148 41.20 40.57 -24.03
C PHE A 148 40.23 39.86 -23.06
N PRO A 149 39.28 39.09 -23.53
CA PRO A 149 39.13 38.50 -24.89
C PRO A 149 38.23 39.29 -25.87
N PHE A 150 37.99 40.57 -25.62
CA PHE A 150 37.19 41.43 -26.48
C PHE A 150 38.08 42.15 -27.47
N MET A 151 37.60 42.32 -28.68
CA MET A 151 38.25 43.14 -29.71
C MET A 151 37.27 44.21 -30.18
N LEU A 152 37.82 45.34 -30.62
CA LEU A 152 37.03 46.44 -31.17
C LEU A 152 36.51 46.01 -32.55
N TYR A 153 35.20 45.96 -32.69
CA TYR A 153 34.51 45.70 -33.95
C TYR A 153 33.34 46.66 -34.06
N ASP A 154 33.22 47.31 -35.19
CA ASP A 154 32.13 48.21 -35.51
C ASP A 154 31.73 49.18 -34.37
N HIS A 155 32.73 49.92 -33.82
CA HIS A 155 32.57 50.88 -32.71
C HIS A 155 32.22 50.33 -31.33
N GLY A 156 32.39 49.02 -31.07
CA GLY A 156 32.22 48.40 -29.75
C GLY A 156 33.19 47.28 -29.46
N CYS A 157 33.34 46.91 -28.18
CA CYS A 157 34.08 45.72 -27.81
C CYS A 157 33.22 44.49 -27.99
N GLU A 158 33.54 43.68 -28.97
CA GLU A 158 32.90 42.37 -29.17
C GLU A 158 33.80 41.23 -28.76
N LEU A 159 33.19 40.17 -28.30
CA LEU A 159 33.92 38.94 -27.94
C LEU A 159 34.63 38.39 -29.19
N TRP A 160 35.92 38.17 -29.08
CA TRP A 160 36.69 37.53 -30.13
C TRP A 160 36.03 36.21 -30.55
N PRO A 161 35.78 35.97 -31.83
CA PRO A 161 34.96 34.83 -32.28
C PRO A 161 35.47 33.45 -31.81
N TRP A 162 36.78 33.29 -31.61
CA TRP A 162 37.38 32.04 -31.15
C TRP A 162 36.93 31.60 -29.77
N PRO A 163 36.88 32.44 -28.73
CA PRO A 163 36.36 32.01 -27.42
C PRO A 163 34.89 31.60 -27.50
N VAL A 164 34.07 32.30 -28.27
CA VAL A 164 32.65 31.95 -28.45
C VAL A 164 32.49 30.63 -29.18
N MET A 165 33.29 30.37 -30.22
CA MET A 165 33.27 29.09 -30.93
C MET A 165 33.73 27.93 -30.04
N ILE A 166 34.77 28.11 -29.22
CA ILE A 166 35.24 27.09 -28.28
C ILE A 166 34.18 26.80 -27.22
N VAL A 167 33.62 27.84 -26.60
CA VAL A 167 32.55 27.66 -25.59
C VAL A 167 31.32 26.96 -26.19
N SER A 168 30.91 27.34 -27.40
CA SER A 168 29.80 26.71 -28.11
C SER A 168 30.08 25.23 -28.43
N ALA A 169 31.29 24.90 -28.89
CA ALA A 169 31.71 23.54 -29.19
C ALA A 169 31.76 22.65 -27.92
N VAL A 170 32.31 23.22 -26.84
CA VAL A 170 32.34 22.50 -25.52
C VAL A 170 30.92 22.33 -25.00
N SER A 171 30.08 23.35 -25.06
CA SER A 171 28.67 23.23 -24.62
C SER A 171 27.90 22.19 -25.41
N LEU A 172 28.07 22.15 -26.74
CA LEU A 172 27.47 21.15 -27.60
C LEU A 172 27.97 19.75 -27.25
N PHE A 173 29.30 19.59 -27.02
CA PHE A 173 29.88 18.32 -26.63
C PHE A 173 29.30 17.84 -25.28
N VAL A 174 29.23 18.70 -24.28
CA VAL A 174 28.63 18.39 -22.98
C VAL A 174 27.14 18.01 -23.14
N ALA A 175 26.39 18.78 -23.91
CA ALA A 175 24.98 18.49 -24.18
C ALA A 175 24.77 17.10 -24.83
N VAL A 176 25.64 16.75 -25.79
CA VAL A 176 25.62 15.41 -26.43
C VAL A 176 25.95 14.32 -25.42
N GLN A 177 26.98 14.51 -24.57
CA GLN A 177 27.33 13.52 -23.53
C GLN A 177 26.22 13.34 -22.50
N VAL A 178 25.62 14.44 -22.04
CA VAL A 178 24.46 14.40 -21.13
C VAL A 178 23.27 13.70 -21.81
N GLY A 179 22.97 14.05 -23.05
CA GLY A 179 21.91 13.39 -23.82
C GLY A 179 22.13 11.88 -24.01
N LEU A 180 23.36 11.47 -24.30
CA LEU A 180 23.74 10.06 -24.42
C LEU A 180 23.64 9.34 -23.07
N ALA A 181 24.11 9.97 -21.99
CA ALA A 181 24.00 9.43 -20.64
C ALA A 181 22.54 9.27 -20.22
N TRP A 182 21.71 10.28 -20.45
CA TRP A 182 20.27 10.23 -20.20
C TRP A 182 19.56 9.14 -21.03
N TRP A 183 19.89 9.04 -22.33
CA TRP A 183 19.33 8.00 -23.19
C TRP A 183 19.70 6.58 -22.71
N ARG A 184 20.98 6.38 -22.31
CA ARG A 184 21.45 5.10 -21.73
C ARG A 184 20.73 4.78 -20.43
N ALA A 185 20.60 5.75 -19.53
CA ALA A 185 19.88 5.61 -18.27
C ALA A 185 18.41 5.24 -18.49
N ARG A 186 17.74 5.92 -19.44
CA ARG A 186 16.34 5.62 -19.79
C ARG A 186 16.17 4.23 -20.40
N LYS A 187 17.11 3.81 -21.25
CA LYS A 187 17.10 2.45 -21.81
C LYS A 187 17.32 1.39 -20.73
N ALA A 188 18.26 1.62 -19.81
CA ALA A 188 18.50 0.72 -18.69
C ALA A 188 17.28 0.66 -17.76
N ALA A 189 16.65 1.79 -17.41
CA ALA A 189 15.44 1.82 -16.60
C ALA A 189 14.27 1.06 -17.26
N LYS A 190 14.10 1.20 -18.57
CA LYS A 190 13.09 0.43 -19.32
C LYS A 190 13.35 -1.07 -19.25
N LEU A 191 14.61 -1.50 -19.43
CA LEU A 191 14.99 -2.90 -19.33
C LEU A 191 14.74 -3.46 -17.93
N VAL A 192 15.10 -2.73 -16.89
CA VAL A 192 14.83 -3.12 -15.49
C VAL A 192 13.33 -3.25 -15.23
N ALA A 193 12.53 -2.31 -15.73
CA ALA A 193 11.08 -2.39 -15.62
C ALA A 193 10.49 -3.60 -16.34
N GLU A 194 11.00 -3.94 -17.52
CA GLU A 194 10.58 -5.11 -18.28
C GLU A 194 10.94 -6.41 -17.56
N ILE A 195 12.18 -6.54 -17.07
CA ILE A 195 12.61 -7.68 -16.24
C ILE A 195 11.70 -7.81 -15.01
N LYS A 196 11.39 -6.71 -14.33
CA LYS A 196 10.51 -6.70 -13.15
C LYS A 196 9.09 -7.17 -13.51
N ALA A 197 8.56 -6.73 -14.64
CA ALA A 197 7.24 -7.16 -15.12
C ALA A 197 7.20 -8.66 -15.47
N VAL A 198 8.23 -9.16 -16.16
CA VAL A 198 8.37 -10.59 -16.48
C VAL A 198 8.46 -11.42 -15.19
N LYS A 199 9.26 -10.97 -14.21
CA LYS A 199 9.38 -11.64 -12.91
C LYS A 199 8.07 -11.64 -12.12
N ALA A 200 7.30 -10.55 -12.16
CA ALA A 200 6.01 -10.46 -11.49
C ALA A 200 4.99 -11.44 -12.11
N GLN A 201 4.89 -11.46 -13.43
CA GLN A 201 4.03 -12.40 -14.15
C GLN A 201 4.43 -13.86 -13.90
N MET A 202 5.74 -14.14 -13.91
CA MET A 202 6.27 -15.46 -13.57
C MET A 202 5.86 -15.89 -12.15
N TYR A 203 5.89 -14.97 -11.17
CA TYR A 203 5.45 -15.26 -9.81
C TYR A 203 4.00 -15.71 -9.77
N ASP A 204 3.10 -15.03 -10.48
CA ASP A 204 1.68 -15.39 -10.53
C ASP A 204 1.44 -16.73 -11.24
N ASP A 205 2.16 -16.98 -12.33
CA ASP A 205 2.00 -18.24 -13.09
C ASP A 205 2.65 -19.44 -12.40
N LEU A 206 3.67 -19.24 -11.57
CA LEU A 206 4.26 -20.30 -10.75
C LEU A 206 3.27 -20.90 -9.74
N TRP A 207 2.23 -20.17 -9.33
CA TRP A 207 1.16 -20.74 -8.50
C TRP A 207 0.39 -21.86 -9.22
N LYS A 208 0.30 -21.79 -10.53
CA LYS A 208 -0.43 -22.77 -11.36
C LYS A 208 0.41 -24.02 -11.66
N GLU A 209 1.73 -23.90 -11.51
CA GLU A 209 2.73 -24.93 -11.81
C GLU A 209 2.51 -25.65 -13.15
N LEU A 210 2.06 -24.91 -14.18
CA LEU A 210 1.85 -25.46 -15.52
C LEU A 210 3.16 -25.99 -16.12
N PRO A 211 3.14 -27.13 -16.80
CA PRO A 211 4.32 -27.67 -17.48
C PRO A 211 4.92 -26.64 -18.43
N GLY A 212 6.25 -26.46 -18.38
CA GLY A 212 6.96 -25.54 -19.26
C GLY A 212 7.05 -24.09 -18.78
N THR A 213 6.25 -23.65 -17.81
CA THR A 213 6.25 -22.26 -17.31
C THR A 213 7.66 -21.77 -16.94
N VAL A 214 8.41 -22.54 -16.16
CA VAL A 214 9.76 -22.15 -15.74
C VAL A 214 10.70 -22.05 -16.94
N ALA A 215 10.62 -22.97 -17.90
CA ALA A 215 11.47 -22.97 -19.09
C ALA A 215 11.18 -21.75 -19.98
N GLU A 216 9.90 -21.42 -20.19
CA GLU A 216 9.48 -20.27 -20.98
C GLU A 216 9.99 -18.95 -20.36
N TYR A 217 9.77 -18.76 -19.06
CA TYR A 217 10.25 -17.56 -18.38
C TYR A 217 11.77 -17.50 -18.31
N SER A 218 12.47 -18.63 -18.19
CA SER A 218 13.93 -18.67 -18.23
C SER A 218 14.43 -18.13 -19.57
N VAL A 219 13.90 -18.61 -20.69
CA VAL A 219 14.27 -18.10 -22.03
C VAL A 219 13.97 -16.61 -22.17
N ARG A 220 12.82 -16.13 -21.68
CA ARG A 220 12.48 -14.70 -21.72
C ARG A 220 13.45 -13.84 -20.91
N LEU A 221 13.81 -14.26 -19.70
CA LEU A 221 14.75 -13.55 -18.83
C LEU A 221 16.19 -13.60 -19.35
N GLU A 222 16.62 -14.74 -19.90
CA GLU A 222 17.93 -14.88 -20.55
C GLU A 222 18.04 -13.95 -21.76
N ASN A 223 17.00 -13.81 -22.58
CA ASN A 223 16.94 -12.87 -23.70
C ASN A 223 17.02 -11.39 -23.25
N LEU A 224 16.62 -11.09 -22.03
CA LEU A 224 16.77 -9.76 -21.39
C LEU A 224 18.13 -9.60 -20.70
N GLY A 225 19.02 -10.58 -20.81
CA GLY A 225 20.39 -10.52 -20.27
C GLY A 225 20.52 -10.96 -18.81
N VAL A 226 19.52 -11.63 -18.25
CA VAL A 226 19.61 -12.21 -16.89
C VAL A 226 20.32 -13.56 -16.97
N ASP A 227 21.33 -13.77 -16.12
CA ASP A 227 22.09 -15.03 -16.10
C ASP A 227 21.21 -16.21 -15.66
N LYS A 228 21.42 -17.37 -16.27
CA LYS A 228 20.67 -18.60 -16.00
C LYS A 228 20.74 -19.05 -14.53
N ALA A 229 21.90 -18.90 -13.89
CA ALA A 229 22.04 -19.23 -12.47
C ALA A 229 21.22 -18.28 -11.61
N GLU A 230 21.17 -16.98 -11.96
CA GLU A 230 20.32 -15.99 -11.30
C GLU A 230 18.84 -16.32 -11.49
N VAL A 231 18.40 -16.70 -12.69
CA VAL A 231 17.03 -17.14 -12.95
C VAL A 231 16.67 -18.33 -12.06
N THR A 232 17.52 -19.36 -11.99
CA THR A 232 17.30 -20.53 -11.13
C THR A 232 17.16 -20.17 -9.66
N LYS A 233 18.05 -19.31 -9.16
CA LYS A 233 18.01 -18.80 -7.79
C LYS A 233 16.72 -18.01 -7.53
N HIS A 234 16.29 -17.24 -8.50
CA HIS A 234 15.08 -16.43 -8.41
C HIS A 234 13.82 -17.29 -8.37
N VAL A 235 13.72 -18.32 -9.21
CA VAL A 235 12.63 -19.32 -9.18
C VAL A 235 12.55 -19.99 -7.82
N ALA A 236 13.68 -20.45 -7.28
CA ALA A 236 13.73 -21.06 -5.97
C ALA A 236 13.25 -20.11 -4.86
N SER A 237 13.69 -18.85 -4.91
CA SER A 237 13.24 -17.81 -3.99
C SER A 237 11.74 -17.52 -4.08
N MET A 238 11.20 -17.45 -5.30
CA MET A 238 9.75 -17.27 -5.52
C MET A 238 8.94 -18.44 -4.94
N ARG A 239 9.34 -19.66 -5.22
CA ARG A 239 8.68 -20.87 -4.67
C ARG A 239 8.75 -20.91 -3.15
N ALA A 240 9.87 -20.52 -2.57
CA ALA A 240 10.01 -20.42 -1.12
C ALA A 240 9.07 -19.36 -0.53
N CYS A 241 8.95 -18.20 -1.19
CA CYS A 241 8.02 -17.14 -0.81
C CYS A 241 6.57 -17.60 -0.92
N GLN A 242 6.21 -18.24 -2.03
CA GLN A 242 4.88 -18.81 -2.24
C GLN A 242 4.51 -19.83 -1.17
N SER A 243 5.41 -20.79 -0.87
CA SER A 243 5.17 -21.78 0.19
C SER A 243 4.93 -21.13 1.56
N LYS A 244 5.70 -20.08 1.91
CA LYS A 244 5.52 -19.34 3.19
C LYS A 244 4.22 -18.54 3.25
N SER A 245 3.75 -18.06 2.12
CA SER A 245 2.53 -17.23 2.02
C SER A 245 1.31 -18.00 1.54
N ALA A 246 1.43 -19.32 1.36
CA ALA A 246 0.35 -20.14 0.88
C ALA A 246 -0.80 -20.24 1.90
N GLY A 247 -2.01 -20.31 1.36
CA GLY A 247 -3.20 -20.78 2.06
C GLY A 247 -3.75 -22.01 1.35
N VAL A 248 -4.48 -22.84 2.08
CA VAL A 248 -5.26 -23.97 1.56
C VAL A 248 -6.64 -23.46 1.12
N SER A 249 -7.15 -23.95 -0.02
CA SER A 249 -8.45 -23.53 -0.52
C SER A 249 -9.59 -23.97 0.42
N MET A 250 -10.66 -23.17 0.48
CA MET A 250 -11.90 -23.59 1.14
C MET A 250 -12.46 -24.86 0.48
N GLY A 251 -12.32 -24.97 -0.85
CA GLY A 251 -12.76 -26.16 -1.59
C GLY A 251 -12.12 -27.44 -1.07
N TYR A 252 -10.80 -27.44 -0.91
CA TYR A 252 -10.07 -28.60 -0.37
C TYR A 252 -10.45 -28.92 1.06
N LEU A 253 -10.55 -27.91 1.94
CA LEU A 253 -10.97 -28.13 3.32
C LEU A 253 -12.36 -28.75 3.45
N LEU A 254 -13.25 -28.49 2.48
CA LEU A 254 -14.61 -29.02 2.43
C LEU A 254 -14.73 -30.27 1.54
N SER A 255 -13.66 -30.73 0.90
CA SER A 255 -13.69 -31.83 -0.07
C SER A 255 -13.82 -33.21 0.59
N GLU A 256 -14.39 -34.13 -0.19
CA GLU A 256 -14.36 -35.55 0.17
C GLU A 256 -12.96 -36.14 0.09
N GLU A 257 -12.06 -35.57 -0.71
CA GLU A 257 -10.67 -35.99 -0.81
C GLU A 257 -9.96 -35.81 0.53
N PHE A 258 -10.04 -34.61 1.13
CA PHE A 258 -9.46 -34.37 2.46
C PHE A 258 -10.14 -35.19 3.57
N THR A 259 -11.45 -35.32 3.50
CA THR A 259 -12.22 -36.13 4.46
C THR A 259 -11.82 -37.61 4.40
N THR A 260 -11.67 -38.14 3.18
CA THR A 260 -11.26 -39.53 2.97
C THR A 260 -9.81 -39.74 3.41
N LEU A 261 -8.89 -38.83 3.08
CA LEU A 261 -7.50 -38.88 3.58
C LEU A 261 -7.45 -38.92 5.11
N ALA A 262 -8.20 -38.04 5.78
CA ALA A 262 -8.25 -37.98 7.23
C ALA A 262 -8.77 -39.31 7.84
N ARG A 263 -9.87 -39.86 7.32
CA ARG A 263 -10.45 -41.13 7.75
C ARG A 263 -9.53 -42.30 7.50
N GLN A 264 -8.91 -42.40 6.34
CA GLN A 264 -7.99 -43.48 6.00
C GLN A 264 -6.75 -43.49 6.89
N ARG A 265 -6.18 -42.33 7.15
CA ARG A 265 -4.96 -42.21 7.95
C ARG A 265 -5.25 -42.45 9.44
N THR A 266 -6.38 -41.99 9.98
CA THR A 266 -6.72 -42.11 11.39
C THR A 266 -7.48 -43.39 11.73
N GLY A 267 -8.14 -44.03 10.77
CA GLY A 267 -9.10 -45.11 11.01
C GLY A 267 -10.40 -44.67 11.69
N MET A 268 -10.64 -43.35 11.83
CA MET A 268 -11.78 -42.75 12.51
C MET A 268 -12.77 -42.14 11.52
N ASN A 269 -14.07 -42.20 11.81
CA ASN A 269 -15.11 -41.59 10.98
C ASN A 269 -15.06 -40.06 11.02
N ASP A 270 -14.75 -39.48 12.18
CA ASP A 270 -14.69 -38.04 12.38
C ASP A 270 -13.53 -37.70 13.33
N PRO A 271 -12.29 -37.71 12.85
CA PRO A 271 -11.11 -37.42 13.65
C PRO A 271 -11.03 -35.97 14.08
N THR A 272 -10.40 -35.71 15.21
CA THR A 272 -9.92 -34.38 15.56
C THR A 272 -8.63 -34.07 14.81
N PHE A 273 -8.26 -32.79 14.74
CA PHE A 273 -6.95 -32.41 14.16
C PHE A 273 -5.77 -32.89 15.02
N ASN A 274 -5.97 -33.17 16.32
CA ASN A 274 -4.96 -33.85 17.13
C ASN A 274 -4.77 -35.31 16.70
N ASP A 275 -5.86 -36.02 16.39
CA ASP A 275 -5.79 -37.39 15.87
C ASP A 275 -5.10 -37.41 14.50
N MET A 276 -5.50 -36.49 13.62
CA MET A 276 -4.86 -36.34 12.32
C MET A 276 -3.37 -35.97 12.44
N LYS A 277 -2.98 -35.14 13.41
CA LYS A 277 -1.58 -34.83 13.67
C LYS A 277 -0.75 -36.08 13.87
N SER A 278 -1.23 -36.97 14.72
CA SER A 278 -0.56 -38.25 15.02
C SER A 278 -0.55 -39.17 13.81
N ALA A 279 -1.68 -39.31 13.12
CA ALA A 279 -1.84 -40.21 11.99
C ALA A 279 -1.12 -39.73 10.69
N PHE A 280 -0.89 -38.45 10.54
CA PHE A 280 -0.22 -37.89 9.37
C PHE A 280 1.30 -37.89 9.51
N TRP A 281 1.84 -37.69 10.70
CA TRP A 281 3.29 -37.46 10.86
C TRP A 281 3.97 -38.44 11.85
N LEU A 282 3.28 -39.04 12.82
CA LEU A 282 3.87 -39.98 13.77
C LEU A 282 3.63 -41.44 13.32
N THR A 283 3.90 -41.73 12.05
CA THR A 283 3.72 -43.02 11.41
C THR A 283 4.98 -43.46 10.67
N ALA A 284 5.01 -44.70 10.16
CA ALA A 284 6.11 -45.18 9.34
C ALA A 284 6.22 -44.49 7.94
N ASP A 285 5.16 -43.82 7.52
CA ASP A 285 5.09 -43.09 6.23
C ASP A 285 4.50 -41.69 6.48
N PRO A 286 5.29 -40.75 7.02
CA PRO A 286 4.85 -39.38 7.32
C PRO A 286 4.52 -38.61 6.04
N ILE A 287 3.42 -37.88 6.06
CA ILE A 287 3.05 -37.05 4.91
C ILE A 287 4.12 -35.95 4.67
N GLY A 288 4.55 -35.83 3.42
CA GLY A 288 5.52 -34.83 2.99
C GLY A 288 6.99 -35.25 3.09
N GLU A 289 7.31 -36.41 3.69
CA GLU A 289 8.67 -36.90 3.89
C GLU A 289 9.50 -36.92 2.62
N HIS A 290 8.93 -37.47 1.54
CA HIS A 290 9.60 -37.66 0.25
C HIS A 290 9.41 -36.50 -0.73
N VAL A 291 8.86 -35.38 -0.27
CA VAL A 291 8.64 -34.18 -1.09
C VAL A 291 9.64 -33.10 -0.70
N GLN A 292 10.33 -32.55 -1.69
CA GLN A 292 11.27 -31.46 -1.48
C GLN A 292 10.54 -30.19 -1.02
N CYS A 293 10.96 -29.63 0.12
CA CYS A 293 10.41 -28.41 0.66
C CYS A 293 10.85 -27.20 -0.17
N PRO A 294 9.91 -26.42 -0.75
CA PRO A 294 10.27 -25.27 -1.56
C PRO A 294 11.00 -24.16 -0.77
N ARG A 295 10.88 -24.15 0.57
CA ARG A 295 11.44 -23.10 1.44
C ARG A 295 12.95 -23.17 1.57
N ASP A 296 13.53 -24.37 1.49
CA ASP A 296 14.96 -24.60 1.72
C ASP A 296 15.58 -25.72 0.88
N GLY A 297 14.80 -26.34 0.00
CA GLY A 297 15.27 -27.38 -0.90
C GLY A 297 15.57 -28.75 -0.27
N LYS A 298 15.30 -28.94 1.04
CA LYS A 298 15.49 -30.22 1.74
C LYS A 298 14.23 -31.08 1.65
N MET A 299 14.37 -32.39 1.85
CA MET A 299 13.23 -33.30 1.95
C MET A 299 12.40 -32.98 3.20
N GLY A 300 11.13 -33.32 3.16
CA GLY A 300 10.19 -33.00 4.25
C GLY A 300 9.51 -31.64 4.08
N CYS A 301 8.32 -31.61 3.48
CA CYS A 301 7.58 -30.39 3.18
C CYS A 301 6.39 -30.14 4.12
N ALA A 302 5.85 -28.93 4.09
CA ALA A 302 4.57 -28.61 4.73
C ALA A 302 3.42 -29.27 3.96
N LEU A 303 2.29 -29.53 4.65
CA LEU A 303 1.13 -30.16 4.02
C LEU A 303 0.59 -29.32 2.83
N VAL A 304 0.64 -28.00 2.91
CA VAL A 304 0.26 -27.09 1.83
C VAL A 304 1.12 -27.25 0.56
N ASP A 305 2.33 -27.76 0.69
CA ASP A 305 3.21 -28.06 -0.43
C ASP A 305 3.01 -29.47 -1.00
N TRP A 306 2.36 -30.34 -0.24
CA TRP A 306 2.07 -31.73 -0.58
C TRP A 306 0.70 -31.90 -1.29
N ILE A 307 -0.33 -31.13 -0.89
CA ILE A 307 -1.68 -31.17 -1.50
C ILE A 307 -1.64 -30.76 -2.99
N PRO A 308 -2.71 -31.04 -3.77
CA PRO A 308 -2.83 -30.62 -5.16
C PRO A 308 -2.53 -29.11 -5.33
N LYS A 309 -1.83 -28.76 -6.40
CA LYS A 309 -1.29 -27.40 -6.59
C LYS A 309 -2.35 -26.35 -6.89
N ASP A 310 -3.48 -26.75 -7.44
CA ASP A 310 -4.66 -25.91 -7.66
C ASP A 310 -5.41 -25.59 -6.35
N GLU A 311 -5.19 -26.38 -5.31
CA GLU A 311 -5.79 -26.21 -4.00
C GLU A 311 -4.99 -25.26 -3.08
N ARG A 312 -3.95 -24.65 -3.58
CA ARG A 312 -3.16 -23.64 -2.85
C ARG A 312 -2.96 -22.39 -3.67
N ARG A 313 -3.02 -21.23 -3.00
CA ARG A 313 -2.69 -19.90 -3.54
C ARG A 313 -2.19 -19.00 -2.40
N ALA A 314 -1.88 -17.76 -2.71
CA ALA A 314 -1.62 -16.76 -1.68
C ALA A 314 -2.80 -16.70 -0.70
N GLN A 315 -2.51 -16.76 0.60
CA GLN A 315 -3.54 -16.71 1.64
C GLN A 315 -4.33 -15.40 1.56
N THR A 316 -5.64 -15.51 1.72
CA THR A 316 -6.60 -14.40 1.74
C THR A 316 -7.27 -14.27 3.11
N HIS A 317 -7.25 -15.32 3.91
CA HIS A 317 -7.89 -15.39 5.21
C HIS A 317 -6.96 -16.07 6.21
N PHE A 318 -7.01 -15.62 7.45
CA PHE A 318 -6.39 -16.31 8.58
C PHE A 318 -7.47 -17.13 9.31
N LEU A 319 -7.25 -18.43 9.50
CA LEU A 319 -8.17 -19.28 10.23
C LEU A 319 -7.71 -19.48 11.68
N SER A 320 -8.47 -18.92 12.62
CA SER A 320 -8.29 -19.11 14.06
C SER A 320 -9.22 -20.22 14.56
N TRP A 321 -8.65 -21.27 15.13
CA TRP A 321 -9.35 -22.52 15.46
C TRP A 321 -8.59 -23.33 16.51
N VAL A 322 -9.19 -24.42 16.98
CA VAL A 322 -8.58 -25.28 18.02
C VAL A 322 -8.31 -26.68 17.47
N TRP A 323 -7.11 -27.21 17.71
CA TRP A 323 -6.68 -28.55 17.26
C TRP A 323 -7.53 -29.71 17.81
N GLY A 324 -8.25 -29.48 18.90
CA GLY A 324 -9.20 -30.46 19.46
C GLY A 324 -10.55 -30.53 18.74
N TYR A 325 -10.78 -29.66 17.71
CA TYR A 325 -12.01 -29.71 16.94
C TYR A 325 -12.04 -30.93 16.02
N HIS A 326 -13.22 -31.51 15.87
CA HIS A 326 -13.48 -32.55 14.89
C HIS A 326 -13.46 -31.95 13.47
N LEU A 327 -13.06 -32.77 12.51
CA LEU A 327 -13.06 -32.37 11.10
C LEU A 327 -14.44 -31.88 10.66
N SER A 328 -15.49 -32.60 11.02
CA SER A 328 -16.89 -32.26 10.72
C SER A 328 -17.30 -30.88 11.28
N GLN A 329 -16.84 -30.52 12.48
CA GLN A 329 -17.12 -29.23 13.10
C GLN A 329 -16.49 -28.09 12.30
N VAL A 330 -15.20 -28.23 11.92
CA VAL A 330 -14.51 -27.22 11.12
C VAL A 330 -15.17 -27.08 9.73
N GLN A 331 -15.48 -28.21 9.10
CA GLN A 331 -16.16 -28.18 7.79
C GLN A 331 -17.56 -27.58 7.89
N SER A 332 -18.33 -27.88 8.94
CA SER A 332 -19.66 -27.30 9.16
C SER A 332 -19.56 -25.77 9.34
N ALA A 333 -18.63 -25.29 10.17
CA ALA A 333 -18.41 -23.86 10.38
C ALA A 333 -17.98 -23.15 9.08
N LEU A 334 -17.09 -23.74 8.28
CA LEU A 334 -16.68 -23.18 6.99
C LEU A 334 -17.82 -23.19 5.96
N ARG A 335 -18.73 -24.18 5.97
CA ARG A 335 -19.95 -24.14 5.15
C ARG A 335 -20.85 -22.99 5.56
N MET A 336 -21.05 -22.76 6.86
CA MET A 336 -21.80 -21.61 7.36
C MET A 336 -21.16 -20.29 6.94
N TYR A 337 -19.83 -20.18 7.04
CA TYR A 337 -19.09 -19.01 6.55
C TYR A 337 -19.32 -18.78 5.05
N ARG A 338 -19.25 -19.83 4.23
CA ARG A 338 -19.49 -19.75 2.79
C ARG A 338 -20.89 -19.26 2.45
N LEU A 339 -21.89 -19.68 3.22
CA LEU A 339 -23.28 -19.24 3.04
C LEU A 339 -23.48 -17.77 3.43
N SER A 340 -22.82 -17.31 4.50
CA SER A 340 -22.92 -15.92 4.97
C SER A 340 -22.10 -14.94 4.16
N ALA A 341 -20.95 -15.37 3.64
CA ALA A 341 -19.99 -14.52 2.96
C ALA A 341 -20.33 -14.19 1.50
N HIS A 342 -21.48 -14.58 1.00
CA HIS A 342 -22.05 -14.26 -0.32
C HIS A 342 -22.28 -15.43 -1.28
N SER A 343 -23.41 -15.37 -1.90
CA SER A 343 -23.81 -16.08 -3.12
C SER A 343 -23.03 -15.49 -4.35
N GLY A 344 -21.70 -15.69 -4.45
CA GLY A 344 -20.95 -15.14 -5.55
C GLY A 344 -19.62 -15.86 -5.80
N PRO A 345 -18.94 -15.59 -6.95
CA PRO A 345 -17.66 -16.22 -7.32
C PRO A 345 -16.51 -15.94 -6.34
N ALA A 346 -16.70 -15.10 -5.33
CA ALA A 346 -15.71 -14.83 -4.29
C ALA A 346 -15.40 -16.04 -3.41
N ALA A 347 -16.33 -16.99 -3.25
CA ALA A 347 -16.13 -18.18 -2.42
C ALA A 347 -15.09 -19.15 -2.97
N GLU A 348 -14.89 -19.18 -4.29
CA GLU A 348 -13.89 -20.04 -4.95
C GLU A 348 -12.45 -19.51 -4.79
N HIS A 349 -12.29 -18.27 -4.32
CA HIS A 349 -11.00 -17.60 -4.19
C HIS A 349 -10.58 -17.43 -2.71
N MET A 350 -11.15 -18.21 -1.79
CA MET A 350 -10.79 -18.17 -0.38
C MET A 350 -9.70 -19.19 -0.07
N PHE A 351 -8.53 -18.68 0.34
CA PHE A 351 -7.38 -19.48 0.74
C PHE A 351 -7.00 -19.16 2.18
N PHE A 352 -7.03 -20.17 3.03
CA PHE A 352 -6.83 -19.99 4.47
C PHE A 352 -5.39 -20.26 4.87
N PHE A 353 -4.79 -19.31 5.59
CA PHE A 353 -3.70 -19.68 6.46
C PHE A 353 -4.26 -20.53 7.60
N MET A 354 -3.90 -21.78 7.60
CA MET A 354 -4.20 -22.74 8.68
C MET A 354 -2.89 -23.39 9.09
N CYS A 355 -2.49 -23.20 10.34
CA CYS A 355 -1.17 -23.65 10.82
C CYS A 355 -0.94 -25.16 10.64
N PHE A 356 -2.00 -25.97 10.61
CA PHE A 356 -1.96 -27.39 10.29
C PHE A 356 -1.42 -27.67 8.89
N PHE A 357 -1.76 -26.84 7.91
CA PHE A 357 -1.32 -26.98 6.52
C PHE A 357 -0.03 -26.22 6.21
N VAL A 358 0.05 -24.97 6.69
CA VAL A 358 1.09 -24.04 6.23
C VAL A 358 2.39 -24.18 7.04
N ASN A 359 2.31 -24.43 8.35
CA ASN A 359 3.50 -24.73 9.11
C ASN A 359 4.06 -26.10 8.69
N ASN A 360 5.38 -26.22 8.59
CA ASN A 360 5.98 -27.51 8.25
C ASN A 360 5.92 -28.45 9.44
N GLN A 361 4.76 -29.13 9.59
CA GLN A 361 4.52 -30.04 10.68
C GLN A 361 5.45 -31.27 10.65
N TYR A 362 5.88 -31.72 9.47
CA TYR A 362 6.88 -32.79 9.36
C TYR A 362 8.14 -32.42 10.15
N ARG A 363 8.69 -31.24 9.94
CA ARG A 363 9.90 -30.81 10.64
C ARG A 363 9.70 -30.53 12.11
N ILE A 364 8.55 -29.99 12.47
CA ILE A 364 8.21 -29.68 13.86
C ILE A 364 8.01 -30.97 14.68
N ILE A 365 7.41 -32.00 14.08
CA ILE A 365 6.98 -33.22 14.79
C ILE A 365 7.98 -34.37 14.60
N VAL A 366 8.42 -34.63 13.35
CA VAL A 366 9.27 -35.79 13.03
C VAL A 366 10.75 -35.50 13.26
N GLU A 367 11.21 -34.30 12.84
CA GLU A 367 12.61 -33.91 13.00
C GLU A 367 12.88 -33.23 14.35
N GLU A 368 11.85 -32.99 15.18
CA GLU A 368 11.93 -32.26 16.46
C GLU A 368 12.71 -30.93 16.37
N LYS A 369 12.80 -30.37 15.16
CA LYS A 369 13.48 -29.11 14.94
C LYS A 369 12.56 -27.98 15.42
N ALA A 370 13.06 -27.22 16.38
CA ALA A 370 12.44 -26.01 16.91
C ALA A 370 12.35 -24.85 15.86
N VAL A 371 12.53 -25.16 14.58
CA VAL A 371 12.46 -24.19 13.47
C VAL A 371 11.00 -23.77 13.27
N GLY A 372 10.60 -22.73 13.98
CA GLY A 372 9.26 -22.15 13.93
C GLY A 372 8.62 -21.85 15.29
N SER A 373 9.13 -22.44 16.40
CA SER A 373 8.60 -22.12 17.74
C SER A 373 9.24 -20.87 18.36
N GLU A 374 10.41 -20.45 17.89
CA GLU A 374 11.14 -19.33 18.47
C GLU A 374 10.52 -17.96 18.17
N ASN A 375 9.67 -17.86 17.13
CA ASN A 375 9.03 -16.60 16.70
C ASN A 375 7.57 -16.80 16.27
N LEU A 376 6.79 -17.61 16.99
CA LEU A 376 5.37 -17.83 16.65
C LEU A 376 4.58 -16.53 16.60
N GLU A 377 4.86 -15.58 17.48
CA GLU A 377 4.23 -14.26 17.52
C GLU A 377 4.46 -13.50 16.21
N THR A 378 5.71 -13.40 15.75
CA THR A 378 6.06 -12.76 14.48
C THR A 378 5.40 -13.48 13.30
N ILE A 379 5.40 -14.82 13.30
CA ILE A 379 4.75 -15.61 12.24
C ILE A 379 3.24 -15.37 12.22
N PHE A 380 2.59 -15.31 13.37
CA PHE A 380 1.16 -15.00 13.45
C PHE A 380 0.85 -13.60 12.97
N GLU A 381 1.59 -12.62 13.45
CA GLU A 381 1.43 -11.21 13.05
C GLU A 381 1.62 -11.02 11.54
N GLU A 382 2.68 -11.58 10.96
CA GLU A 382 2.93 -11.52 9.52
C GLU A 382 1.83 -12.17 8.71
N ASN A 383 1.33 -13.33 9.14
CA ASN A 383 0.26 -14.02 8.43
C ASN A 383 -1.09 -13.33 8.60
N LEU A 384 -1.40 -12.77 9.76
CA LEU A 384 -2.57 -11.93 9.97
C LEU A 384 -2.54 -10.69 9.05
N LYS A 385 -1.43 -9.95 9.03
CA LYS A 385 -1.24 -8.79 8.14
C LYS A 385 -1.38 -9.16 6.67
N ARG A 386 -0.81 -10.29 6.27
CA ARG A 386 -0.86 -10.77 4.87
C ARG A 386 -2.26 -11.20 4.45
N SER A 387 -2.99 -11.85 5.33
CA SER A 387 -4.37 -12.29 5.08
C SER A 387 -5.36 -11.12 5.05
N GLY A 388 -5.13 -10.09 5.86
CA GLY A 388 -5.97 -8.90 5.94
C GLY A 388 -7.36 -9.13 6.54
N GLN A 389 -7.73 -10.38 6.85
CA GLN A 389 -8.99 -10.75 7.50
C GLN A 389 -8.84 -12.08 8.25
N MET A 390 -9.59 -12.26 9.33
CA MET A 390 -9.57 -13.45 10.16
C MET A 390 -10.94 -14.09 10.24
N VAL A 391 -10.99 -15.42 10.13
CA VAL A 391 -12.17 -16.22 10.43
C VAL A 391 -11.88 -17.02 11.70
N ALA A 392 -12.70 -16.84 12.72
CA ALA A 392 -12.58 -17.49 14.02
C ALA A 392 -13.69 -18.52 14.20
N ILE A 393 -13.34 -19.78 14.40
CA ILE A 393 -14.30 -20.85 14.61
C ILE A 393 -14.53 -21.07 16.11
N LEU A 394 -15.75 -20.78 16.57
CA LEU A 394 -16.22 -21.17 17.89
C LEU A 394 -16.98 -22.49 17.79
N ASP A 395 -16.60 -23.44 18.63
CA ASP A 395 -17.24 -24.77 18.70
C ASP A 395 -18.67 -24.72 19.23
N THR A 396 -18.92 -23.82 20.18
CA THR A 396 -20.24 -23.62 20.83
C THR A 396 -20.31 -22.23 21.45
N TRP A 397 -21.50 -21.75 21.75
CA TRP A 397 -21.70 -20.53 22.53
C TRP A 397 -21.59 -20.78 24.05
N HIS A 398 -21.86 -22.01 24.52
CA HIS A 398 -21.81 -22.35 25.94
C HIS A 398 -20.43 -22.87 26.34
N LYS A 399 -19.63 -22.02 27.02
CA LYS A 399 -18.26 -22.34 27.44
C LYS A 399 -17.37 -22.81 26.28
N PRO A 400 -17.19 -22.01 25.23
CA PRO A 400 -16.42 -22.41 24.07
C PRO A 400 -14.98 -22.74 24.45
N VAL A 401 -14.48 -23.88 23.94
CA VAL A 401 -13.06 -24.25 24.10
C VAL A 401 -12.15 -23.19 23.54
N TYR A 402 -12.60 -22.51 22.50
CA TYR A 402 -11.90 -21.40 21.85
C TYR A 402 -11.40 -20.35 22.85
N LEU A 403 -12.24 -19.88 23.77
CA LEU A 403 -11.93 -18.87 24.76
C LEU A 403 -11.07 -19.36 25.93
N SER A 404 -10.86 -20.66 26.06
CA SER A 404 -9.99 -21.28 27.05
C SER A 404 -8.57 -21.57 26.55
N ARG A 405 -8.29 -21.28 25.25
CA ARG A 405 -7.00 -21.50 24.63
C ARG A 405 -6.24 -20.17 24.54
N ILE A 406 -5.03 -20.13 25.09
CA ILE A 406 -4.26 -18.87 25.11
C ILE A 406 -3.93 -18.36 23.71
N TRP A 407 -3.64 -19.26 22.76
CA TRP A 407 -3.32 -18.89 21.38
C TRP A 407 -4.50 -18.23 20.67
N THR A 408 -5.70 -18.79 20.74
CA THR A 408 -6.88 -18.22 20.07
C THR A 408 -7.29 -16.88 20.67
N VAL A 409 -7.13 -16.70 21.98
CA VAL A 409 -7.35 -15.42 22.66
C VAL A 409 -6.31 -14.39 22.19
N TYR A 410 -5.05 -14.79 22.09
CA TYR A 410 -3.97 -13.94 21.59
C TYR A 410 -4.17 -13.55 20.12
N GLU A 411 -4.57 -14.49 19.27
CA GLU A 411 -4.91 -14.24 17.86
C GLU A 411 -6.03 -13.19 17.72
N GLN A 412 -7.08 -13.29 18.52
CA GLN A 412 -8.17 -12.31 18.56
C GLN A 412 -7.66 -10.91 18.96
N PHE A 413 -6.86 -10.87 20.02
CA PHE A 413 -6.26 -9.63 20.49
C PHE A 413 -5.37 -8.99 19.40
N MET A 414 -4.48 -9.77 18.77
CA MET A 414 -3.60 -9.30 17.71
C MET A 414 -4.38 -8.80 16.48
N ALA A 415 -5.40 -9.56 16.04
CA ALA A 415 -6.22 -9.15 14.91
C ALA A 415 -6.87 -7.78 15.15
N SER A 416 -7.34 -7.55 16.37
CA SER A 416 -7.96 -6.29 16.73
C SER A 416 -6.95 -5.15 16.90
N THR A 417 -5.79 -5.40 17.52
CA THR A 417 -4.71 -4.42 17.61
C THR A 417 -4.25 -3.95 16.22
N LEU A 418 -4.21 -4.87 15.26
CA LEU A 418 -3.88 -4.61 13.86
C LEU A 418 -5.06 -4.09 13.04
N GLN A 419 -6.24 -3.91 13.64
CA GLN A 419 -7.48 -3.49 12.97
C GLN A 419 -7.89 -4.42 11.82
N ILE A 420 -7.57 -5.71 11.94
CA ILE A 420 -7.94 -6.72 10.97
C ILE A 420 -9.36 -7.20 11.28
N PRO A 421 -10.28 -7.17 10.31
CA PRO A 421 -11.65 -7.63 10.52
C PRO A 421 -11.69 -9.10 10.89
N VAL A 422 -12.50 -9.42 11.92
CA VAL A 422 -12.70 -10.77 12.41
C VAL A 422 -14.15 -11.18 12.17
N THR A 423 -14.34 -12.28 11.45
CA THR A 423 -15.65 -12.94 11.31
C THR A 423 -15.69 -14.18 12.21
N ILE A 424 -16.60 -14.18 13.17
CA ILE A 424 -16.83 -15.34 14.04
C ILE A 424 -17.85 -16.24 13.37
N VAL A 425 -17.55 -17.53 13.31
CA VAL A 425 -18.41 -18.56 12.73
C VAL A 425 -18.55 -19.74 13.67
N MET A 426 -19.67 -20.45 13.59
CA MET A 426 -19.94 -21.65 14.35
C MET A 426 -20.39 -22.80 13.44
N PRO A 427 -20.22 -24.07 13.84
CA PRO A 427 -20.91 -25.18 13.21
C PRO A 427 -22.43 -24.95 13.20
N GLU A 428 -23.12 -25.48 12.21
CA GLU A 428 -24.57 -25.34 12.03
C GLU A 428 -25.38 -25.70 13.28
N SER A 429 -25.01 -26.82 13.95
CA SER A 429 -25.66 -27.23 15.18
C SER A 429 -25.51 -26.22 16.33
N ALA A 430 -24.32 -25.61 16.45
CA ALA A 430 -24.06 -24.60 17.46
C ALA A 430 -24.82 -23.31 17.13
N MET A 431 -24.89 -22.91 15.86
CA MET A 431 -25.65 -21.73 15.41
C MET A 431 -27.16 -21.95 15.64
N THR A 432 -27.68 -23.13 15.33
CA THR A 432 -29.08 -23.48 15.65
C THR A 432 -29.37 -23.35 17.14
N SER A 433 -28.44 -23.79 17.99
CA SER A 433 -28.56 -23.65 19.45
C SER A 433 -28.55 -22.15 19.86
N VAL A 434 -27.73 -21.31 19.26
CA VAL A 434 -27.76 -19.85 19.48
C VAL A 434 -29.12 -19.28 19.10
N GLN A 435 -29.66 -19.63 17.93
CA GLN A 435 -30.98 -19.14 17.45
C GLN A 435 -32.12 -19.60 18.40
N GLN A 436 -32.09 -20.84 18.85
CA GLN A 436 -33.05 -21.34 19.85
C GLN A 436 -32.97 -20.52 21.15
N GLN A 437 -31.76 -20.23 21.62
CA GLN A 437 -31.56 -19.46 22.83
C GLN A 437 -32.00 -17.99 22.66
N ILE A 438 -31.77 -17.38 21.51
CA ILE A 438 -32.28 -16.04 21.19
C ILE A 438 -33.81 -16.02 21.18
N SER A 439 -34.46 -17.12 20.72
CA SER A 439 -35.92 -17.26 20.72
C SER A 439 -36.52 -17.28 22.13
N CYS A 440 -35.75 -17.58 23.15
CA CYS A 440 -36.13 -17.44 24.55
C CYS A 440 -36.20 -15.96 25.01
N GLY A 441 -35.90 -15.01 24.12
CA GLY A 441 -35.91 -13.59 24.40
C GLY A 441 -34.78 -13.11 25.30
N LYS A 442 -35.06 -12.10 26.14
CA LYS A 442 -34.04 -11.45 26.98
C LYS A 442 -33.23 -12.42 27.85
N PRO A 443 -33.82 -13.42 28.54
CA PRO A 443 -33.05 -14.38 29.34
C PRO A 443 -32.04 -15.18 28.52
N GLY A 444 -32.42 -15.64 27.35
CA GLY A 444 -31.54 -16.40 26.47
C GLY A 444 -30.40 -15.58 25.93
N ILE A 445 -30.66 -14.35 25.50
CA ILE A 445 -29.63 -13.41 25.04
C ILE A 445 -28.64 -13.11 26.20
N GLN A 446 -29.14 -12.89 27.41
CA GLN A 446 -28.29 -12.71 28.58
C GLN A 446 -27.38 -13.89 28.87
N GLU A 447 -27.91 -15.13 28.75
CA GLU A 447 -27.14 -16.34 28.98
C GLU A 447 -26.00 -16.47 27.94
N ILE A 448 -26.29 -16.25 26.65
CA ILE A 448 -25.27 -16.24 25.61
C ILE A 448 -24.20 -15.17 25.92
N THR A 449 -24.64 -13.95 26.23
CA THR A 449 -23.73 -12.83 26.54
C THR A 449 -22.83 -13.16 27.72
N VAL A 450 -23.39 -13.66 28.83
CA VAL A 450 -22.64 -14.05 30.02
C VAL A 450 -21.64 -15.17 29.71
N SER A 451 -22.03 -16.14 28.88
CA SER A 451 -21.15 -17.26 28.53
C SER A 451 -19.96 -16.80 27.66
N LEU A 452 -20.19 -15.98 26.63
CA LEU A 452 -19.17 -15.52 25.70
C LEU A 452 -18.33 -14.35 26.23
N SER A 453 -18.78 -13.63 27.24
CA SER A 453 -17.98 -12.58 27.89
C SER A 453 -17.05 -13.10 29.00
N ARG A 454 -17.06 -14.37 29.31
CA ARG A 454 -16.15 -15.00 30.27
C ARG A 454 -14.81 -15.35 29.65
N VAL A 455 -14.07 -14.32 29.23
CA VAL A 455 -12.70 -14.48 28.72
C VAL A 455 -11.74 -14.39 29.88
N ASP A 456 -10.89 -15.39 30.02
CA ASP A 456 -9.88 -15.47 31.07
C ASP A 456 -8.54 -15.93 30.47
N SER A 457 -7.81 -14.95 29.91
CA SER A 457 -6.52 -15.19 29.28
C SER A 457 -5.43 -15.60 30.27
N GLU A 458 -5.55 -15.21 31.55
CA GLU A 458 -4.58 -15.58 32.58
C GLU A 458 -4.64 -17.08 32.88
N ASN A 459 -5.86 -17.66 32.91
CA ASN A 459 -6.08 -19.09 33.13
C ASN A 459 -6.19 -19.90 31.83
N ALA A 460 -6.17 -19.27 30.67
CA ALA A 460 -6.15 -19.95 29.39
C ALA A 460 -4.87 -20.80 29.23
N ARG A 461 -4.95 -21.91 28.49
CA ARG A 461 -3.88 -22.91 28.41
C ARG A 461 -3.40 -23.10 26.96
N ALA A 462 -2.10 -23.42 26.81
CA ALA A 462 -1.56 -23.99 25.60
C ALA A 462 -1.42 -25.53 25.74
N TRP A 463 -1.08 -26.19 24.63
CA TRP A 463 -0.73 -27.60 24.66
C TRP A 463 0.63 -27.83 25.33
N LYS A 464 1.64 -27.02 24.94
CA LYS A 464 2.96 -26.98 25.55
C LYS A 464 3.02 -25.92 26.63
N LYS A 465 3.60 -26.24 27.78
CA LYS A 465 3.72 -25.31 28.90
C LYS A 465 4.65 -24.14 28.57
N GLU A 466 5.67 -24.41 27.76
CA GLU A 466 6.64 -23.40 27.27
C GLU A 466 5.93 -22.34 26.42
N ASP A 467 5.06 -22.76 25.50
CA ASP A 467 4.26 -21.85 24.66
C ASP A 467 3.30 -21.03 25.52
N GLU A 468 2.65 -21.66 26.51
CA GLU A 468 1.76 -20.96 27.45
C GLU A 468 2.50 -19.87 28.21
N THR A 469 3.68 -20.19 28.74
CA THR A 469 4.51 -19.25 29.48
C THR A 469 4.95 -18.09 28.58
N LYS A 470 5.37 -18.39 27.37
CA LYS A 470 5.82 -17.40 26.39
C LYS A 470 4.70 -16.42 26.01
N VAL A 471 3.52 -16.93 25.63
CA VAL A 471 2.39 -16.08 25.23
C VAL A 471 1.86 -15.27 26.40
N LYS A 472 1.77 -15.85 27.59
CA LYS A 472 1.37 -15.13 28.80
C LYS A 472 2.36 -14.02 29.15
N GLY A 473 3.67 -14.29 29.04
CA GLY A 473 4.71 -13.26 29.21
C GLY A 473 4.55 -12.12 28.21
N ALA A 474 4.37 -12.44 26.92
CA ALA A 474 4.14 -11.42 25.89
C ALA A 474 2.89 -10.56 26.17
N ILE A 475 1.80 -11.15 26.65
CA ILE A 475 0.59 -10.39 27.03
C ILE A 475 0.88 -9.49 28.25
N GLU A 476 1.55 -10.01 29.27
CA GLU A 476 1.83 -9.28 30.51
C GLU A 476 2.79 -8.12 30.26
N ASP A 477 3.85 -8.35 29.48
CA ASP A 477 4.87 -7.36 29.14
C ASP A 477 4.35 -6.23 28.23
N THR A 478 3.25 -6.45 27.49
CA THR A 478 2.71 -5.46 26.55
C THR A 478 1.51 -4.70 27.12
N VAL A 479 0.38 -5.36 27.30
CA VAL A 479 -0.93 -4.72 27.61
C VAL A 479 -1.61 -5.28 28.85
N GLY A 480 -1.18 -6.42 29.33
CA GLY A 480 -1.74 -7.15 30.47
C GLY A 480 -3.04 -7.91 30.15
N PHE A 481 -3.30 -8.96 30.96
CA PHE A 481 -4.44 -9.86 30.79
C PHE A 481 -5.79 -9.15 30.84
N ARG A 482 -5.92 -8.14 31.70
CA ARG A 482 -7.17 -7.38 31.83
C ARG A 482 -7.57 -6.70 30.52
N HIS A 483 -6.60 -6.12 29.84
CA HIS A 483 -6.83 -5.44 28.56
C HIS A 483 -7.25 -6.45 27.49
N VAL A 484 -6.54 -7.57 27.36
CA VAL A 484 -6.87 -8.64 26.42
C VAL A 484 -8.26 -9.19 26.68
N ASN A 485 -8.60 -9.50 27.94
CA ASN A 485 -9.91 -10.01 28.31
C ASN A 485 -11.05 -9.04 27.96
N SER A 486 -10.91 -7.74 28.31
CA SER A 486 -11.89 -6.71 27.95
C SER A 486 -12.09 -6.62 26.44
N HIS A 487 -10.99 -6.65 25.71
CA HIS A 487 -11.01 -6.48 24.27
C HIS A 487 -11.68 -7.65 23.55
N VAL A 488 -11.30 -8.88 23.90
CA VAL A 488 -11.92 -10.09 23.32
C VAL A 488 -13.40 -10.18 23.73
N THR A 489 -13.73 -9.80 24.97
CA THR A 489 -15.13 -9.70 25.42
C THR A 489 -15.92 -8.72 24.56
N GLU A 490 -15.37 -7.54 24.24
CA GLU A 490 -16.02 -6.56 23.36
C GLU A 490 -16.30 -7.14 21.96
N VAL A 491 -15.34 -7.84 21.38
CA VAL A 491 -15.51 -8.52 20.09
C VAL A 491 -16.65 -9.52 20.14
N MET A 492 -16.72 -10.34 21.21
CA MET A 492 -17.79 -11.34 21.39
C MET A 492 -19.16 -10.68 21.57
N VAL A 493 -19.26 -9.63 22.39
CA VAL A 493 -20.51 -8.89 22.60
C VAL A 493 -21.00 -8.23 21.32
N ARG A 494 -20.10 -7.64 20.54
CA ARG A 494 -20.44 -7.06 19.23
C ARG A 494 -20.99 -8.11 18.29
N TRP A 495 -20.31 -9.25 18.17
CA TRP A 495 -20.77 -10.38 17.37
C TRP A 495 -22.17 -10.87 17.76
N ILE A 496 -22.44 -11.03 19.08
CA ILE A 496 -23.77 -11.39 19.58
C ILE A 496 -24.81 -10.36 19.11
N GLY A 497 -24.49 -9.07 19.21
CA GLY A 497 -25.35 -8.00 18.76
C GLY A 497 -25.70 -8.12 17.27
N ASP A 498 -24.74 -8.46 16.44
CA ASP A 498 -24.92 -8.65 15.00
C ASP A 498 -25.79 -9.90 14.70
N VAL A 499 -25.58 -11.02 15.42
CA VAL A 499 -26.39 -12.23 15.27
C VAL A 499 -27.84 -11.98 15.67
N VAL A 500 -28.07 -11.31 16.79
CA VAL A 500 -29.41 -10.94 17.26
C VAL A 500 -30.10 -10.03 16.25
N LYS A 501 -29.41 -9.02 15.76
CA LYS A 501 -29.93 -8.10 14.72
C LYS A 501 -30.32 -8.85 13.46
N HIS A 502 -29.47 -9.76 12.99
CA HIS A 502 -29.75 -10.58 11.80
C HIS A 502 -31.00 -11.43 11.99
N GLN A 503 -31.12 -12.10 13.13
CA GLN A 503 -32.28 -12.93 13.47
C GLN A 503 -33.59 -12.12 13.48
N PHE A 504 -33.57 -10.90 14.02
CA PHE A 504 -34.73 -10.00 13.96
C PHE A 504 -35.09 -9.59 12.54
N HIS A 505 -34.12 -9.33 11.69
CA HIS A 505 -34.37 -9.02 10.28
C HIS A 505 -35.04 -10.19 9.54
N GLU A 506 -34.58 -11.41 9.75
CA GLU A 506 -35.17 -12.61 9.17
C GLU A 506 -36.63 -12.80 9.61
N LEU A 507 -36.92 -12.61 10.91
CA LEU A 507 -38.28 -12.69 11.43
C LEU A 507 -39.21 -11.66 10.81
N ILE A 508 -38.73 -10.40 10.62
CA ILE A 508 -39.49 -9.34 9.95
C ILE A 508 -39.79 -9.71 8.49
N GLN A 509 -38.80 -10.21 7.76
CA GLN A 509 -38.97 -10.62 6.37
C GLN A 509 -39.94 -11.79 6.23
N GLN A 510 -39.89 -12.79 7.11
CA GLN A 510 -40.82 -13.90 7.15
C GLN A 510 -42.27 -13.42 7.42
N ALA A 511 -42.45 -12.50 8.37
CA ALA A 511 -43.77 -11.92 8.67
C ALA A 511 -44.35 -11.15 7.47
N GLN A 512 -43.51 -10.38 6.77
CA GLN A 512 -43.93 -9.65 5.55
C GLN A 512 -44.27 -10.60 4.40
N GLY A 513 -43.48 -11.66 4.20
CA GLY A 513 -43.76 -12.70 3.20
C GLY A 513 -45.09 -13.44 3.46
N CYS A 514 -45.38 -13.74 4.74
CA CYS A 514 -46.67 -14.34 5.12
C CYS A 514 -47.88 -13.42 4.83
N GLN A 515 -47.73 -12.11 5.05
CA GLN A 515 -48.81 -11.13 4.74
C GLN A 515 -49.04 -11.02 3.23
N GLN A 516 -48.02 -11.05 2.40
CA GLN A 516 -48.15 -11.03 0.95
C GLN A 516 -48.81 -12.30 0.41
N SER A 517 -48.50 -13.47 0.96
CA SER A 517 -49.13 -14.73 0.54
C SER A 517 -50.58 -14.87 1.00
N GLN A 518 -50.99 -14.19 2.07
CA GLN A 518 -52.41 -14.13 2.49
C GLN A 518 -53.20 -13.18 1.61
N ASN A 519 -52.62 -12.07 1.17
CA ASN A 519 -53.31 -11.12 0.26
C ASN A 519 -53.41 -11.61 -1.20
N SER A 520 -52.66 -12.65 -1.56
CA SER A 520 -52.69 -13.27 -2.90
C SER A 520 -53.60 -14.49 -3.01
N ARG A 521 -54.35 -14.87 -1.95
CA ARG A 521 -55.39 -15.90 -2.09
C ARG A 521 -56.59 -15.29 -2.83
N PRO A 522 -57.01 -15.85 -3.99
CA PRO A 522 -58.20 -15.38 -4.67
C PRO A 522 -59.39 -15.58 -3.74
N MET A 523 -60.21 -14.52 -3.59
CA MET A 523 -61.49 -14.64 -2.92
C MET A 523 -62.29 -15.76 -3.61
N LYS A 524 -62.67 -16.78 -2.83
CA LYS A 524 -63.65 -17.78 -3.28
C LYS A 524 -64.94 -17.02 -3.59
N GLU A 525 -65.37 -17.07 -4.84
CA GLU A 525 -66.70 -16.58 -5.25
C GLU A 525 -67.74 -17.24 -4.34
N PRO A 526 -68.79 -16.47 -3.94
CA PRO A 526 -69.90 -17.05 -3.19
C PRO A 526 -70.61 -18.04 -4.08
N VAL A 527 -70.72 -19.26 -3.60
CA VAL A 527 -71.59 -20.30 -4.25
C VAL A 527 -73.00 -19.82 -4.17
N ASP A 528 -73.61 -19.50 -5.35
CA ASP A 528 -75.02 -19.19 -5.49
C ASP A 528 -75.83 -20.35 -4.91
N THR A 529 -76.60 -20.03 -3.88
CA THR A 529 -77.60 -20.93 -3.30
C THR A 529 -78.77 -21.07 -4.30
N VAL A 530 -78.83 -22.17 -5.00
CA VAL A 530 -80.01 -22.55 -5.78
C VAL A 530 -81.07 -22.97 -4.81
N THR A 531 -82.14 -22.16 -4.72
CA THR A 531 -83.41 -22.45 -4.05
C THR A 531 -84.20 -23.40 -4.90
N PHE A 532 -84.67 -24.49 -4.32
CA PHE A 532 -85.90 -25.22 -4.69
C PHE A 532 -86.91 -25.08 -3.59
#